data_cddaa74df575d53bb0fafef16ee95e2a
#
_entry.id   cddaa74df575d53bb0fafef16ee95e2a
#
_cell.length_a   1.000
_cell.length_b   1.000
_cell.length_c   1.000
_cell.angle_alpha   90.00
_cell.angle_beta   90.00
_cell.angle_gamma   90.00
#
_symmetry.space_group_name_H-M   'P 1'
#
loop_
_entity.id
_entity.type
_entity.pdbx_description
1 polymer ?
#
loop_
_entity_poly.entity_id
_entity_poly.type
_entity_poly.pdbx_seq_one_letter_code
_entity_poly.pdbx_strand_id
1 'polypeptide(L)' 'MNFTLLVVVLLTAIAFVGIVIALTNAIAPRSYN' A
#
# COMPACT_ATOMS: atom_id res chain seq x y z
N MET A 1 -15.29 4.66 20.56
CA MET A 1 -14.31 4.42 19.52
C MET A 1 -13.79 3.01 19.61
N ASN A 2 -13.83 2.31 18.51
CA ASN A 2 -13.39 0.92 18.49
C ASN A 2 -11.93 0.85 17.99
N PHE A 3 -11.02 0.47 18.87
CA PHE A 3 -9.61 0.40 18.55
C PHE A 3 -9.34 -0.63 17.43
N THR A 4 -10.05 -1.76 17.48
CA THR A 4 -9.91 -2.79 16.45
C THR A 4 -10.28 -2.26 15.07
N LEU A 5 -11.36 -1.49 14.98
CA LEU A 5 -11.78 -0.90 13.73
C LEU A 5 -10.71 0.06 13.18
N LEU A 6 -10.12 0.85 14.05
CA LEU A 6 -9.07 1.79 13.67
C LEU A 6 -7.87 1.05 13.10
N VAL A 7 -7.45 -0.03 13.75
CA VAL A 7 -6.31 -0.82 13.30
C VAL A 7 -6.58 -1.45 11.95
N VAL A 8 -7.78 -2.01 11.75
CA VAL A 8 -8.16 -2.63 10.49
C VAL A 8 -8.10 -1.62 9.34
N VAL A 9 -8.64 -0.44 9.55
CA VAL A 9 -8.61 0.61 8.53
C VAL A 9 -7.18 1.01 8.20
N LEU A 10 -6.35 1.17 9.21
CA LEU A 10 -4.95 1.55 9.02
C LEU A 10 -4.18 0.48 8.24
N LEU A 11 -4.34 -0.77 8.61
CA LEU A 11 -3.67 -1.87 7.92
C LEU A 11 -4.12 -1.99 6.48
N THR A 12 -5.41 -1.80 6.22
CA THR A 12 -5.96 -1.84 4.87
C THR A 12 -5.35 -0.74 4.01
N ALA A 13 -5.22 0.46 4.56
CA ALA A 13 -4.62 1.58 3.83
C ALA A 13 -3.16 1.30 3.47
N ILE A 14 -2.39 0.79 4.42
CA ILE A 14 -0.98 0.46 4.20
C ILE A 14 -0.85 -0.64 3.14
N ALA A 15 -1.67 -1.68 3.23
CA ALA A 15 -1.64 -2.78 2.27
C ALA A 15 -1.98 -2.28 0.86
N PHE A 16 -2.96 -1.41 0.75
CA PHE A 16 -3.37 -0.86 -0.53
C PHE A 16 -2.23 -0.08 -1.19
N VAL A 17 -1.58 0.79 -0.43
CA VAL A 17 -0.44 1.56 -0.93
C VAL A 17 0.70 0.64 -1.33
N GLY A 18 0.99 -0.37 -0.53
CA GLY A 18 2.03 -1.34 -0.83
C GLY A 18 1.78 -2.09 -2.13
N ILE A 19 0.54 -2.50 -2.36
CA ILE A 19 0.17 -3.20 -3.59
C ILE A 19 0.34 -2.29 -4.80
N VAL A 20 -0.08 -1.04 -4.71
CA VAL A 20 0.06 -0.07 -5.81
C VAL A 20 1.53 0.13 -6.16
N ILE A 21 2.38 0.29 -5.16
CA ILE A 21 3.82 0.47 -5.38
C ILE A 21 4.41 -0.78 -6.02
N ALA A 22 4.05 -1.97 -5.54
CA ALA A 22 4.56 -3.22 -6.07
C ALA A 22 4.16 -3.41 -7.53
N LEU A 23 2.90 -3.12 -7.85
CA LEU A 23 2.41 -3.21 -9.23
C LEU A 23 3.15 -2.24 -10.14
N THR A 24 3.36 -1.02 -9.69
CA THR A 24 4.07 -0.01 -10.48
C THR A 24 5.49 -0.47 -10.77
N ASN A 25 6.19 -1.02 -9.78
CA ASN A 25 7.56 -1.49 -9.97
C ASN A 25 7.62 -2.69 -10.90
N ALA A 26 6.61 -3.56 -10.87
CA ALA A 26 6.60 -4.76 -11.70
C ALA A 26 6.30 -4.43 -13.17
N ILE A 27 5.39 -3.49 -13.40
CA ILE A 27 4.95 -3.15 -14.77
C ILE A 27 5.92 -2.17 -15.42
N ALA A 28 6.29 -1.11 -14.70
CA ALA A 28 7.14 -0.06 -15.26
C ALA A 28 8.21 0.32 -14.23
N PRO A 29 9.27 -0.48 -14.11
CA PRO A 29 10.35 -0.15 -13.19
C PRO A 29 10.98 1.17 -13.59
N ARG A 30 11.16 2.02 -12.59
CA ARG A 30 11.70 3.35 -12.82
C ARG A 30 13.16 3.24 -13.19
N SER A 31 13.49 3.61 -14.40
CA SER A 31 14.87 3.63 -14.82
C SER A 31 15.39 5.05 -14.66
N TYR A 32 16.36 5.19 -13.80
CA TYR A 32 17.00 6.46 -13.53
C TYR A 32 18.26 6.59 -14.39
N ASN A 33 18.29 7.62 -15.17
CA ASN A 33 19.49 7.98 -15.92
C ASN A 33 20.30 8.95 -15.12
#